data_eefb885b6d29904c78cc91ef985c99ef
#
_entry.id   eefb885b6d29904c78cc91ef985c99ef
#
_cell.length_a   1.000
_cell.length_b   1.000
_cell.length_c   1.000
_cell.angle_alpha   90.00
_cell.angle_beta   90.00
_cell.angle_gamma   90.00
#
_symmetry.space_group_name_H-M   'P 1'
#
loop_
_entity.id
_entity.type
_entity.pdbx_description
1 polymer ?
#
loop_
_entity_poly.entity_id
_entity_poly.type
_entity_poly.pdbx_seq_one_letter_code
_entity_poly.pdbx_strand_id
1 'polypeptide(L)'
;MAMLGAAVAAGASYHLLALAVWALFITKGTAQEIEVDSQNLVTDDVVVVEGEVATISCRVKNNDDSVIQLLNPSRQTIYFRDVRPLKDNRFQLVNFSSSELRVSLSNVSLVDEGRYVCQLYTDPPQEAFATITVLVPPEMPTIDANKDVVKEGEEVEFTCTTSGGKPAAAIKWLKGDEEMEESTSNFEEDPKEEKLFNVTSTLVLRVSRLDDGLPVTCQVHHPAVRDLQAMKDLQTQRYLDVQYKPQVQVTVSYPQGPTREGDTLELICIANGKPQPTLRWLRLDEEMPERAIISVENLVLESLNKSDNGTYRCRAYNEIGESYDDYLLHVYDSRAGTEVPGSVDHAVIGGVVAVVVFAILCLLIVLGRYFARHKGTYFTHEAKGADDAADADTAIINAEGGQNNSDEKKEYFI
;
A
#
# COMPACT_ATOMS: atom_id res chain seq x y z
N MET A 1 -67.94 39.32 -10.59
CA MET A 1 -69.09 39.67 -9.72
C MET A 1 -68.68 39.25 -8.34
N ALA A 2 -68.14 40.15 -7.61
CA ALA A 2 -68.79 41.11 -6.73
C ALA A 2 -69.06 40.52 -5.33
N MET A 3 -68.35 41.16 -4.41
CA MET A 3 -68.80 41.48 -3.04
C MET A 3 -68.81 40.34 -2.03
N LEU A 4 -68.33 40.45 -0.85
CA LEU A 4 -68.34 41.36 0.30
C LEU A 4 -67.27 40.82 1.26
N GLY A 5 -66.42 41.42 1.99
CA GLY A 5 -66.55 42.65 2.75
C GLY A 5 -66.57 42.37 4.24
N ALA A 6 -65.53 42.80 4.90
CA ALA A 6 -65.47 43.20 6.29
C ALA A 6 -66.32 42.48 7.38
N ALA A 7 -65.64 41.77 8.26
CA ALA A 7 -65.89 41.72 9.72
C ALA A 7 -65.07 40.62 10.39
N VAL A 8 -63.85 40.83 10.79
CA VAL A 8 -63.20 40.11 11.91
C VAL A 8 -62.08 40.98 12.47
N ALA A 9 -62.43 41.83 13.42
CA ALA A 9 -61.42 42.52 14.22
C ALA A 9 -61.91 42.62 15.70
N ALA A 10 -62.45 41.57 16.27
CA ALA A 10 -62.80 41.56 17.69
C ALA A 10 -62.64 40.18 18.41
N GLY A 11 -62.03 39.15 17.75
CA GLY A 11 -61.91 37.83 18.35
C GLY A 11 -60.49 37.45 18.83
N ALA A 12 -59.46 38.23 18.52
CA ALA A 12 -58.07 37.82 18.76
C ALA A 12 -57.54 38.03 20.19
N SER A 13 -58.21 38.84 21.02
CA SER A 13 -57.71 39.14 22.37
C SER A 13 -58.06 38.11 23.45
N TYR A 14 -59.12 37.34 23.29
CA TYR A 14 -59.53 36.32 24.28
C TYR A 14 -58.83 34.98 24.15
N HIS A 15 -58.38 34.64 22.97
CA HIS A 15 -57.62 33.37 22.77
C HIS A 15 -56.17 33.46 23.26
N LEU A 16 -55.52 34.62 23.29
CA LEU A 16 -54.17 34.80 23.82
C LEU A 16 -54.14 34.74 25.36
N LEU A 17 -55.18 35.21 26.03
CA LEU A 17 -55.31 35.11 27.49
C LEU A 17 -55.66 33.67 27.95
N ALA A 18 -56.43 32.93 27.20
CA ALA A 18 -56.75 31.53 27.50
C ALA A 18 -55.51 30.63 27.33
N LEU A 19 -54.66 30.84 26.33
CA LEU A 19 -53.43 30.11 26.12
C LEU A 19 -52.36 30.45 27.16
N ALA A 20 -52.29 31.68 27.66
CA ALA A 20 -51.34 32.09 28.71
C ALA A 20 -51.74 31.49 30.08
N VAL A 21 -53.01 31.32 30.38
CA VAL A 21 -53.48 30.66 31.61
C VAL A 21 -53.28 29.13 31.54
N TRP A 22 -53.45 28.56 30.34
CA TRP A 22 -53.16 27.11 30.14
C TRP A 22 -51.66 26.77 30.23
N ALA A 23 -50.76 27.67 29.75
CA ALA A 23 -49.34 27.53 29.88
C ALA A 23 -48.83 27.65 31.32
N LEU A 24 -49.56 28.34 32.21
CA LEU A 24 -49.21 28.48 33.63
C LEU A 24 -49.63 27.24 34.47
N PHE A 25 -50.51 26.38 33.97
CA PHE A 25 -50.90 25.15 34.63
C PHE A 25 -50.07 23.93 34.20
N ILE A 26 -49.28 24.03 33.12
CA ILE A 26 -48.41 22.94 32.63
C ILE A 26 -47.03 22.94 33.31
N THR A 27 -46.63 24.02 34.03
CA THR A 27 -45.30 24.16 34.62
C THR A 27 -45.19 23.70 36.07
N LYS A 28 -46.16 22.98 36.63
CA LYS A 28 -46.05 22.36 37.96
C LYS A 28 -46.40 20.89 38.01
N GLY A 29 -45.94 20.19 37.00
CA GLY A 29 -45.81 18.73 37.04
C GLY A 29 -44.35 18.37 36.83
N THR A 30 -43.49 18.70 37.78
CA THR A 30 -42.24 17.92 37.92
C THR A 30 -42.70 16.49 38.33
N ALA A 31 -42.90 15.62 37.33
CA ALA A 31 -42.84 14.20 37.59
C ALA A 31 -41.41 14.01 38.15
N GLN A 32 -41.33 13.89 39.45
CA GLN A 32 -40.21 13.26 40.12
C GLN A 32 -40.30 11.84 39.63
N GLU A 33 -39.50 11.49 38.61
CA GLU A 33 -39.21 10.12 38.29
C GLU A 33 -38.62 9.58 39.57
N ILE A 34 -39.43 8.84 40.30
CA ILE A 34 -38.96 7.95 41.37
C ILE A 34 -38.15 6.97 40.60
N GLU A 35 -36.81 7.18 40.56
CA GLU A 35 -35.83 6.16 40.20
C GLU A 35 -36.12 5.01 41.17
N VAL A 36 -36.97 4.07 40.75
CA VAL A 36 -37.13 2.81 41.47
C VAL A 36 -35.75 2.19 41.40
N ASP A 37 -35.07 2.19 42.51
CA ASP A 37 -33.78 1.59 42.75
C ASP A 37 -33.89 0.09 42.49
N SER A 38 -34.09 -0.26 41.20
CA SER A 38 -34.33 -1.62 40.78
C SER A 38 -33.03 -2.40 40.82
N GLN A 39 -33.05 -3.53 41.52
CA GLN A 39 -32.00 -4.53 41.40
C GLN A 39 -31.73 -4.79 39.92
N ASN A 40 -30.47 -4.57 39.51
CA ASN A 40 -30.06 -4.79 38.14
C ASN A 40 -29.00 -5.88 38.10
N LEU A 41 -29.37 -7.03 37.56
CA LEU A 41 -28.46 -8.17 37.34
C LEU A 41 -27.76 -8.00 35.98
N VAL A 42 -26.42 -7.95 35.99
CA VAL A 42 -25.58 -7.80 34.80
C VAL A 42 -24.50 -8.86 34.72
N THR A 43 -24.15 -9.25 33.51
CA THR A 43 -23.02 -10.12 33.21
C THR A 43 -22.43 -9.74 31.85
N ASP A 44 -21.24 -10.21 31.54
CA ASP A 44 -20.53 -9.93 30.29
C ASP A 44 -20.31 -11.25 29.53
N ASP A 45 -20.30 -11.16 28.19
CA ASP A 45 -19.87 -12.27 27.35
C ASP A 45 -18.36 -12.51 27.48
N VAL A 46 -17.96 -13.77 27.33
CA VAL A 46 -16.57 -14.20 27.50
C VAL A 46 -16.07 -14.87 26.24
N VAL A 47 -14.98 -14.35 25.68
CA VAL A 47 -14.25 -14.97 24.58
C VAL A 47 -12.95 -15.53 25.12
N VAL A 48 -12.71 -16.81 24.94
CA VAL A 48 -11.59 -17.55 25.52
C VAL A 48 -10.99 -18.49 24.49
N VAL A 49 -9.68 -18.70 24.54
CA VAL A 49 -9.00 -19.71 23.70
C VAL A 49 -9.13 -21.09 24.37
N GLU A 50 -9.31 -22.12 23.56
CA GLU A 50 -9.36 -23.50 24.03
C GLU A 50 -8.18 -23.84 24.95
N GLY A 51 -8.46 -24.52 26.07
CA GLY A 51 -7.46 -24.82 27.10
C GLY A 51 -7.24 -23.72 28.14
N GLU A 52 -7.64 -22.48 27.87
CA GLU A 52 -7.51 -21.36 28.80
C GLU A 52 -8.61 -21.38 29.90
N VAL A 53 -8.64 -20.30 30.69
CA VAL A 53 -9.58 -20.12 31.79
C VAL A 53 -10.61 -19.06 31.43
N ALA A 54 -11.89 -19.43 31.40
CA ALA A 54 -13.00 -18.48 31.30
C ALA A 54 -13.45 -18.04 32.69
N THR A 55 -13.82 -16.77 32.85
CA THR A 55 -14.35 -16.23 34.10
C THR A 55 -15.70 -15.58 33.85
N ILE A 56 -16.72 -16.08 34.51
CA ILE A 56 -18.09 -15.57 34.46
C ILE A 56 -18.35 -14.77 35.72
N SER A 57 -18.88 -13.55 35.60
CA SER A 57 -19.22 -12.68 36.69
C SER A 57 -20.68 -12.27 36.64
N CYS A 58 -21.47 -12.77 37.61
CA CYS A 58 -22.84 -12.31 37.82
C CYS A 58 -22.79 -11.16 38.84
N ARG A 59 -23.12 -9.93 38.40
CA ARG A 59 -23.07 -8.73 39.26
C ARG A 59 -24.47 -8.16 39.47
N VAL A 60 -24.76 -7.79 40.69
CA VAL A 60 -26.07 -7.22 41.07
C VAL A 60 -25.83 -5.84 41.71
N LYS A 61 -26.50 -4.82 41.17
CA LYS A 61 -26.57 -3.52 41.83
C LYS A 61 -27.74 -3.54 42.84
N ASN A 62 -27.50 -2.96 44.02
CA ASN A 62 -28.53 -2.79 45.07
C ASN A 62 -29.24 -4.11 45.45
N ASN A 63 -28.46 -5.17 45.65
CA ASN A 63 -29.01 -6.45 46.06
C ASN A 63 -29.60 -6.37 47.48
N ASP A 64 -30.82 -6.88 47.66
CA ASP A 64 -31.57 -7.01 48.90
C ASP A 64 -31.33 -8.34 49.64
N ASP A 65 -30.14 -8.93 49.49
CA ASP A 65 -29.78 -10.29 49.93
C ASP A 65 -30.44 -11.42 49.13
N SER A 66 -31.04 -11.10 48.01
CA SER A 66 -31.54 -12.11 47.06
C SER A 66 -30.40 -13.02 46.57
N VAL A 67 -30.68 -14.29 46.39
CA VAL A 67 -29.67 -15.31 46.09
C VAL A 67 -29.30 -15.28 44.65
N ILE A 68 -27.99 -15.19 44.38
CA ILE A 68 -27.37 -15.30 43.06
C ILE A 68 -27.06 -16.78 42.78
N GLN A 69 -27.44 -17.26 41.58
CA GLN A 69 -27.05 -18.59 41.11
C GLN A 69 -26.54 -18.50 39.66
N LEU A 70 -25.61 -19.39 39.32
CA LEU A 70 -25.07 -19.58 37.98
C LEU A 70 -25.47 -20.94 37.44
N LEU A 71 -25.99 -20.97 36.18
CA LEU A 71 -26.35 -22.21 35.48
C LEU A 71 -25.52 -22.35 34.20
N ASN A 72 -25.27 -23.60 33.82
CA ASN A 72 -24.64 -23.93 32.53
C ASN A 72 -25.64 -23.83 31.36
N PRO A 73 -25.20 -23.99 30.09
CA PRO A 73 -26.10 -23.98 28.91
C PRO A 73 -27.23 -25.01 28.95
N SER A 74 -27.04 -26.13 29.65
CA SER A 74 -28.06 -27.15 29.90
C SER A 74 -28.98 -26.84 31.08
N ARG A 75 -28.91 -25.62 31.64
CA ARG A 75 -29.66 -25.16 32.80
C ARG A 75 -29.42 -25.96 34.10
N GLN A 76 -28.25 -26.61 34.26
CA GLN A 76 -27.85 -27.22 35.51
C GLN A 76 -27.14 -26.17 36.37
N THR A 77 -27.41 -26.18 37.69
CA THR A 77 -26.80 -25.25 38.64
C THR A 77 -25.35 -25.59 38.86
N ILE A 78 -24.46 -24.66 38.45
CA ILE A 78 -23.02 -24.72 38.72
C ILE A 78 -22.73 -24.27 40.16
N TYR A 79 -23.19 -23.07 40.48
CA TYR A 79 -23.11 -22.48 41.84
C TYR A 79 -24.46 -21.92 42.28
N PHE A 80 -24.79 -22.18 43.49
CA PHE A 80 -25.87 -21.55 44.22
C PHE A 80 -25.29 -20.91 45.45
N ARG A 81 -25.19 -19.57 45.48
CA ARG A 81 -24.31 -18.83 46.40
C ARG A 81 -22.88 -19.34 46.33
N ASP A 82 -22.30 -19.77 47.43
CA ASP A 82 -20.96 -20.35 47.59
C ASP A 82 -20.90 -21.89 47.46
N VAL A 83 -22.05 -22.54 47.28
CA VAL A 83 -22.12 -23.99 47.14
C VAL A 83 -22.13 -24.42 45.68
N ARG A 84 -21.32 -25.44 45.35
CA ARG A 84 -21.24 -26.03 44.02
C ARG A 84 -21.96 -27.37 43.93
N PRO A 85 -23.20 -27.44 43.45
CA PRO A 85 -23.92 -28.71 43.24
C PRO A 85 -23.36 -29.54 42.08
N LEU A 86 -22.83 -28.89 41.02
CA LEU A 86 -22.28 -29.57 39.84
C LEU A 86 -20.96 -30.25 40.17
N LYS A 87 -20.83 -31.54 39.84
CA LYS A 87 -19.63 -32.35 40.08
C LYS A 87 -18.57 -32.18 38.98
N ASP A 88 -18.32 -30.95 38.51
CA ASP A 88 -17.25 -30.63 37.58
C ASP A 88 -16.19 -29.78 38.28
N ASN A 89 -15.03 -30.37 38.51
CA ASN A 89 -13.94 -29.74 39.25
C ASN A 89 -13.26 -28.60 38.54
N ARG A 90 -13.52 -28.40 37.23
CA ARG A 90 -13.00 -27.29 36.45
C ARG A 90 -13.63 -25.95 36.86
N PHE A 91 -14.87 -25.99 37.40
CA PHE A 91 -15.52 -24.80 37.95
C PHE A 91 -15.04 -24.51 39.38
N GLN A 92 -14.49 -23.29 39.56
CA GLN A 92 -13.99 -22.84 40.85
C GLN A 92 -14.58 -21.47 41.22
N LEU A 93 -14.93 -21.30 42.48
CA LEU A 93 -15.40 -20.04 43.04
C LEU A 93 -14.23 -19.08 43.17
N VAL A 94 -14.28 -17.95 42.48
CA VAL A 94 -13.26 -16.89 42.56
C VAL A 94 -13.66 -15.86 43.61
N ASN A 95 -14.93 -15.42 43.57
CA ASN A 95 -15.47 -14.46 44.54
C ASN A 95 -16.96 -14.72 44.77
N PHE A 96 -17.39 -14.55 46.02
CA PHE A 96 -18.79 -14.52 46.38
C PHE A 96 -19.07 -13.42 47.39
N SER A 97 -20.02 -12.55 47.07
CA SER A 97 -20.53 -11.49 47.94
C SER A 97 -22.02 -11.29 47.69
N SER A 98 -22.64 -10.38 48.45
CA SER A 98 -24.05 -10.01 48.19
C SER A 98 -24.24 -9.39 46.82
N SER A 99 -23.20 -8.76 46.22
CA SER A 99 -23.26 -8.05 44.94
C SER A 99 -22.62 -8.79 43.77
N GLU A 100 -21.88 -9.88 44.00
CA GLU A 100 -21.17 -10.61 42.95
C GLU A 100 -21.00 -12.09 43.24
N LEU A 101 -21.29 -12.91 42.19
CA LEU A 101 -20.86 -14.31 42.12
C LEU A 101 -19.91 -14.42 40.93
N ARG A 102 -18.60 -14.68 41.18
CA ARG A 102 -17.57 -14.83 40.16
C ARG A 102 -17.03 -16.24 40.15
N VAL A 103 -17.13 -16.92 39.01
CA VAL A 103 -16.74 -18.32 38.85
C VAL A 103 -15.76 -18.44 37.68
N SER A 104 -14.68 -19.18 37.86
CA SER A 104 -13.77 -19.56 36.76
C SER A 104 -14.02 -20.98 36.30
N LEU A 105 -13.90 -21.19 34.99
CA LEU A 105 -13.88 -22.50 34.33
C LEU A 105 -12.51 -22.70 33.70
N SER A 106 -11.76 -23.68 34.17
CA SER A 106 -10.43 -24.01 33.68
C SER A 106 -10.48 -25.07 32.57
N ASN A 107 -9.48 -25.07 31.69
CA ASN A 107 -9.34 -25.98 30.56
C ASN A 107 -10.63 -26.03 29.74
N VAL A 108 -11.01 -24.85 29.23
CA VAL A 108 -12.23 -24.67 28.44
C VAL A 108 -12.08 -25.38 27.10
N SER A 109 -13.12 -26.04 26.66
CA SER A 109 -13.19 -26.76 25.39
C SER A 109 -14.48 -26.40 24.62
N LEU A 110 -14.58 -26.81 23.37
CA LEU A 110 -15.74 -26.53 22.50
C LEU A 110 -17.09 -26.99 23.08
N VAL A 111 -17.11 -28.02 23.94
CA VAL A 111 -18.34 -28.47 24.59
C VAL A 111 -18.85 -27.51 25.67
N ASP A 112 -17.98 -26.65 26.19
CA ASP A 112 -18.31 -25.65 27.20
C ASP A 112 -18.91 -24.37 26.58
N GLU A 113 -18.86 -24.26 25.27
CA GLU A 113 -19.41 -23.11 24.56
C GLU A 113 -20.92 -23.05 24.68
N GLY A 114 -21.43 -21.87 24.97
CA GLY A 114 -22.83 -21.63 25.03
C GLY A 114 -23.24 -20.53 26.00
N ARG A 115 -24.53 -20.52 26.27
CA ARG A 115 -25.20 -19.45 27.00
C ARG A 115 -25.39 -19.86 28.48
N TYR A 116 -24.54 -19.27 29.32
CA TYR A 116 -24.63 -19.41 30.78
C TYR A 116 -25.65 -18.42 31.34
N VAL A 117 -26.33 -18.79 32.42
CA VAL A 117 -27.38 -17.98 33.01
C VAL A 117 -27.01 -17.57 34.43
N CYS A 118 -26.86 -16.27 34.63
CA CYS A 118 -26.91 -15.68 35.95
C CYS A 118 -28.38 -15.49 36.34
N GLN A 119 -28.81 -16.04 37.43
CA GLN A 119 -30.17 -15.90 37.91
C GLN A 119 -30.19 -15.34 39.32
N LEU A 120 -31.02 -14.33 39.52
CA LEU A 120 -31.31 -13.75 40.84
C LEU A 120 -32.68 -14.19 41.29
N TYR A 121 -32.79 -14.77 42.48
CA TYR A 121 -34.04 -15.22 43.07
C TYR A 121 -34.82 -14.04 43.66
N THR A 122 -35.59 -13.43 42.80
CA THR A 122 -36.56 -12.36 43.06
C THR A 122 -37.96 -12.83 42.65
N ASP A 123 -39.00 -12.08 42.95
CA ASP A 123 -40.33 -12.30 42.44
C ASP A 123 -40.79 -11.13 41.55
N PRO A 124 -40.83 -11.28 40.21
CA PRO A 124 -40.40 -12.45 39.42
C PRO A 124 -38.87 -12.63 39.38
N PRO A 125 -38.35 -13.85 39.09
CA PRO A 125 -36.92 -14.10 38.96
C PRO A 125 -36.30 -13.28 37.82
N GLN A 126 -35.11 -12.72 38.05
CA GLN A 126 -34.31 -11.99 37.05
C GLN A 126 -33.26 -12.90 36.46
N GLU A 127 -33.01 -12.83 35.16
CA GLU A 127 -31.98 -13.57 34.43
C GLU A 127 -31.13 -12.63 33.61
N ALA A 128 -29.79 -12.84 33.62
CA ALA A 128 -28.86 -12.25 32.71
C ALA A 128 -28.00 -13.37 32.07
N PHE A 129 -27.57 -13.16 30.86
CA PHE A 129 -26.94 -14.20 30.05
C PHE A 129 -25.51 -13.82 29.72
N ALA A 130 -24.57 -14.73 29.98
CA ALA A 130 -23.18 -14.66 29.58
C ALA A 130 -22.93 -15.73 28.52
N THR A 131 -22.53 -15.34 27.33
CA THR A 131 -22.14 -16.29 26.30
C THR A 131 -20.65 -16.57 26.38
N ILE A 132 -20.28 -17.84 26.55
CA ILE A 132 -18.91 -18.28 26.35
C ILE A 132 -18.72 -18.63 24.89
N THR A 133 -17.80 -17.96 24.21
CA THR A 133 -17.34 -18.26 22.84
C THR A 133 -15.94 -18.82 22.94
N VAL A 134 -15.74 -20.02 22.41
CA VAL A 134 -14.45 -20.70 22.43
C VAL A 134 -13.75 -20.49 21.09
N LEU A 135 -12.55 -19.95 21.13
CA LEU A 135 -11.67 -19.82 19.98
C LEU A 135 -10.72 -21.02 19.94
N VAL A 136 -10.60 -21.63 18.76
CA VAL A 136 -9.62 -22.72 18.52
C VAL A 136 -8.64 -22.24 17.47
N PRO A 137 -7.33 -22.20 17.76
CA PRO A 137 -6.34 -21.80 16.77
C PRO A 137 -6.27 -22.85 15.65
N PRO A 138 -6.09 -22.42 14.38
CA PRO A 138 -5.94 -23.34 13.27
C PRO A 138 -4.59 -24.05 13.29
N GLU A 139 -4.47 -25.15 12.56
CA GLU A 139 -3.21 -25.83 12.30
C GLU A 139 -2.30 -24.99 11.39
N MET A 140 -1.00 -25.36 11.37
CA MET A 140 -0.02 -24.73 10.48
C MET A 140 -0.46 -24.84 9.01
N PRO A 141 -0.38 -23.76 8.22
CA PRO A 141 -0.77 -23.80 6.84
C PRO A 141 0.22 -24.60 5.98
N THR A 142 -0.31 -25.18 4.91
CA THR A 142 0.47 -25.79 3.83
C THR A 142 0.30 -24.99 2.55
N ILE A 143 1.34 -24.91 1.72
CA ILE A 143 1.32 -24.24 0.44
C ILE A 143 1.75 -25.19 -0.66
N ASP A 144 0.93 -25.33 -1.69
CA ASP A 144 1.20 -26.09 -2.90
C ASP A 144 1.18 -25.16 -4.12
N ALA A 145 1.89 -25.57 -5.17
CA ALA A 145 1.87 -24.89 -6.46
C ALA A 145 1.61 -25.91 -7.57
N ASN A 146 0.85 -25.49 -8.58
CA ASN A 146 0.55 -26.34 -9.74
C ASN A 146 1.78 -26.57 -10.65
N LYS A 147 2.83 -25.74 -10.50
CA LYS A 147 4.12 -25.83 -11.22
C LYS A 147 5.26 -25.48 -10.28
N ASP A 148 6.36 -26.23 -10.36
CA ASP A 148 7.59 -25.92 -9.60
C ASP A 148 8.45 -24.87 -10.33
N VAL A 149 8.43 -24.92 -11.67
CA VAL A 149 9.19 -24.04 -12.56
C VAL A 149 8.21 -23.39 -13.55
N VAL A 150 8.34 -22.08 -13.73
CA VAL A 150 7.42 -21.28 -14.56
C VAL A 150 8.22 -20.43 -15.52
N LYS A 151 7.75 -20.28 -16.77
CA LYS A 151 8.37 -19.35 -17.73
C LYS A 151 7.84 -17.95 -17.54
N GLU A 152 8.69 -16.96 -17.81
CA GLU A 152 8.31 -15.55 -17.82
C GLU A 152 7.06 -15.32 -18.66
N GLY A 153 6.06 -14.63 -18.07
CA GLY A 153 4.78 -14.33 -18.71
C GLY A 153 3.70 -15.41 -18.58
N GLU A 154 4.04 -16.61 -18.03
CA GLU A 154 3.05 -17.64 -17.70
C GLU A 154 2.39 -17.36 -16.34
N GLU A 155 1.31 -18.09 -16.09
CA GLU A 155 0.60 -18.08 -14.81
C GLU A 155 0.94 -19.31 -14.00
N VAL A 156 1.09 -19.10 -12.68
CA VAL A 156 1.24 -20.13 -11.67
C VAL A 156 0.15 -19.96 -10.63
N GLU A 157 -0.43 -21.08 -10.20
CA GLU A 157 -1.47 -21.12 -9.19
C GLU A 157 -0.90 -21.72 -7.90
N PHE A 158 -1.06 -20.99 -6.81
CA PHE A 158 -0.73 -21.42 -5.47
C PHE A 158 -2.01 -21.71 -4.69
N THR A 159 -2.01 -22.80 -3.94
CA THR A 159 -3.09 -23.19 -3.05
C THR A 159 -2.54 -23.26 -1.63
N CYS A 160 -3.16 -22.52 -0.72
CA CYS A 160 -2.86 -22.57 0.71
C CYS A 160 -4.03 -23.14 1.47
N THR A 161 -3.76 -24.10 2.36
CA THR A 161 -4.77 -24.76 3.19
C THR A 161 -4.38 -24.72 4.66
N THR A 162 -5.36 -24.47 5.53
CA THR A 162 -5.25 -24.57 6.99
C THR A 162 -6.53 -25.16 7.54
N SER A 163 -6.47 -25.92 8.62
CA SER A 163 -7.59 -26.66 9.19
C SER A 163 -7.76 -26.42 10.69
N GLY A 164 -8.93 -26.80 11.22
CA GLY A 164 -9.21 -26.90 12.64
C GLY A 164 -9.45 -25.55 13.34
N GLY A 165 -9.54 -24.46 12.63
CA GLY A 165 -9.74 -23.14 13.22
C GLY A 165 -11.20 -22.84 13.59
N LYS A 166 -11.40 -22.11 14.70
CA LYS A 166 -12.70 -21.53 15.06
C LYS A 166 -12.53 -20.12 15.67
N PRO A 167 -13.13 -19.10 15.02
CA PRO A 167 -13.85 -19.13 13.72
C PRO A 167 -12.96 -19.54 12.55
N ALA A 168 -13.49 -19.56 11.34
CA ALA A 168 -12.68 -19.78 10.14
C ALA A 168 -11.55 -18.75 10.07
N ALA A 169 -10.33 -19.22 9.78
CA ALA A 169 -9.15 -18.37 9.68
C ALA A 169 -9.20 -17.46 8.45
N ALA A 170 -8.50 -16.34 8.47
CA ALA A 170 -8.26 -15.51 7.29
C ALA A 170 -6.87 -15.77 6.73
N ILE A 171 -6.78 -16.02 5.42
CA ILE A 171 -5.51 -16.22 4.73
C ILE A 171 -5.17 -14.94 3.97
N LYS A 172 -3.91 -14.50 4.13
CA LYS A 172 -3.29 -13.42 3.38
C LYS A 172 -2.12 -13.94 2.58
N TRP A 173 -1.94 -13.39 1.39
CA TRP A 173 -0.84 -13.72 0.51
C TRP A 173 0.15 -12.58 0.39
N LEU A 174 1.44 -12.90 0.42
CA LEU A 174 2.51 -11.94 0.15
C LEU A 174 3.40 -12.49 -0.96
N LYS A 175 3.84 -11.60 -1.86
CA LYS A 175 4.91 -11.85 -2.83
C LYS A 175 6.11 -10.97 -2.46
N GLY A 176 7.17 -11.58 -1.92
CA GLY A 176 8.18 -10.81 -1.20
C GLY A 176 7.56 -10.13 0.02
N ASP A 177 7.58 -8.79 0.05
CA ASP A 177 6.98 -7.97 1.11
C ASP A 177 5.64 -7.34 0.70
N GLU A 178 5.17 -7.57 -0.53
CA GLU A 178 3.95 -6.98 -1.08
C GLU A 178 2.73 -7.88 -0.81
N GLU A 179 1.66 -7.30 -0.22
CA GLU A 179 0.39 -8.01 0.00
C GLU A 179 -0.39 -8.11 -1.30
N MET A 180 -0.85 -9.32 -1.62
CA MET A 180 -1.62 -9.63 -2.83
C MET A 180 -3.12 -9.65 -2.50
N GLU A 181 -3.88 -8.76 -3.12
CA GLU A 181 -5.32 -8.65 -2.88
C GLU A 181 -6.16 -9.63 -3.72
N GLU A 182 -5.65 -10.06 -4.87
CA GLU A 182 -6.37 -10.90 -5.83
C GLU A 182 -6.26 -12.40 -5.47
N SER A 183 -6.93 -12.80 -4.39
CA SER A 183 -7.01 -14.22 -4.02
C SER A 183 -8.46 -14.67 -3.80
N THR A 184 -8.73 -15.95 -4.03
CA THR A 184 -10.03 -16.57 -3.76
C THR A 184 -9.91 -17.42 -2.51
N SER A 185 -10.79 -17.22 -1.53
CA SER A 185 -10.80 -18.01 -0.31
C SER A 185 -12.16 -18.67 -0.10
N ASN A 186 -12.12 -19.95 0.20
CA ASN A 186 -13.29 -20.76 0.57
C ASN A 186 -13.07 -21.38 1.93
N PHE A 187 -14.11 -21.52 2.71
CA PHE A 187 -14.08 -22.25 3.96
C PHE A 187 -15.24 -23.25 4.02
N GLU A 188 -14.98 -24.36 4.67
CA GLU A 188 -15.95 -25.43 4.91
C GLU A 188 -15.82 -25.94 6.35
N GLU A 189 -16.91 -26.44 6.91
CA GLU A 189 -16.90 -27.08 8.22
C GLU A 189 -16.15 -28.41 8.13
N ASP A 190 -15.33 -28.70 9.14
CA ASP A 190 -14.55 -29.94 9.16
C ASP A 190 -15.51 -31.15 9.23
N PRO A 191 -15.39 -32.13 8.33
CA PRO A 191 -16.30 -33.29 8.31
C PRO A 191 -16.17 -34.23 9.52
N LYS A 192 -15.11 -34.08 10.32
CA LYS A 192 -14.82 -34.94 11.48
C LYS A 192 -15.14 -34.24 12.81
N GLU A 193 -14.94 -32.92 12.86
CA GLU A 193 -15.06 -32.13 14.08
C GLU A 193 -16.01 -30.97 13.83
N GLU A 194 -17.26 -31.13 14.31
CA GLU A 194 -18.27 -30.08 14.22
C GLU A 194 -17.78 -28.73 14.80
N LYS A 195 -18.16 -27.63 14.19
CA LYS A 195 -17.82 -26.25 14.55
C LYS A 195 -16.38 -25.82 14.24
N LEU A 196 -15.51 -26.71 13.78
CA LEU A 196 -14.18 -26.33 13.26
C LEU A 196 -14.25 -26.08 11.75
N PHE A 197 -13.37 -25.24 11.23
CA PHE A 197 -13.37 -24.85 9.83
C PHE A 197 -12.02 -25.13 9.17
N ASN A 198 -12.12 -25.66 7.96
CA ASN A 198 -10.99 -25.76 7.03
C ASN A 198 -11.07 -24.60 6.04
N VAL A 199 -9.94 -23.95 5.79
CA VAL A 199 -9.86 -22.82 4.87
C VAL A 199 -8.88 -23.14 3.76
N THR A 200 -9.31 -22.94 2.52
CA THR A 200 -8.48 -23.05 1.32
C THR A 200 -8.48 -21.72 0.58
N SER A 201 -7.30 -21.20 0.29
CA SER A 201 -7.15 -19.99 -0.50
C SER A 201 -6.28 -20.24 -1.71
N THR A 202 -6.68 -19.70 -2.86
CA THR A 202 -5.98 -19.85 -4.14
C THR A 202 -5.54 -18.47 -4.64
N LEU A 203 -4.27 -18.38 -5.02
CA LEU A 203 -3.64 -17.20 -5.61
C LEU A 203 -3.11 -17.55 -7.00
N VAL A 204 -3.51 -16.81 -8.02
CA VAL A 204 -2.98 -16.94 -9.39
C VAL A 204 -2.05 -15.77 -9.67
N LEU A 205 -0.79 -16.06 -10.00
CA LEU A 205 0.22 -15.06 -10.31
C LEU A 205 0.71 -15.19 -11.74
N ARG A 206 0.75 -14.08 -12.47
CA ARG A 206 1.49 -13.97 -13.73
C ARG A 206 2.90 -13.49 -13.41
N VAL A 207 3.88 -14.35 -13.69
CA VAL A 207 5.27 -14.13 -13.25
C VAL A 207 6.11 -13.39 -14.30
N SER A 208 7.05 -12.62 -13.82
CA SER A 208 8.10 -11.94 -14.58
C SER A 208 9.47 -12.43 -14.14
N ARG A 209 10.52 -12.11 -14.89
CA ARG A 209 11.91 -12.39 -14.48
C ARG A 209 12.33 -11.74 -13.15
N LEU A 210 11.65 -10.65 -12.76
CA LEU A 210 11.93 -9.95 -11.51
C LEU A 210 11.39 -10.70 -10.30
N ASP A 211 10.49 -11.65 -10.54
CA ASP A 211 9.90 -12.47 -9.48
C ASP A 211 10.75 -13.72 -9.18
N ASP A 212 11.81 -13.97 -9.97
CA ASP A 212 12.69 -15.12 -9.76
C ASP A 212 13.36 -15.08 -8.39
N GLY A 213 13.21 -16.16 -7.63
CA GLY A 213 13.73 -16.27 -6.27
C GLY A 213 12.93 -15.53 -5.20
N LEU A 214 11.83 -14.82 -5.54
CA LEU A 214 10.97 -14.22 -4.54
C LEU A 214 10.14 -15.27 -3.80
N PRO A 215 9.96 -15.13 -2.48
CA PRO A 215 9.05 -15.97 -1.73
C PRO A 215 7.58 -15.56 -1.98
N VAL A 216 6.73 -16.55 -2.19
CA VAL A 216 5.28 -16.43 -2.08
C VAL A 216 4.90 -17.00 -0.71
N THR A 217 4.36 -16.17 0.15
CA THR A 217 4.04 -16.51 1.54
C THR A 217 2.54 -16.56 1.75
N CYS A 218 2.07 -17.65 2.32
CA CYS A 218 0.74 -17.79 2.87
C CYS A 218 0.81 -17.51 4.36
N GLN A 219 0.11 -16.48 4.81
CA GLN A 219 0.03 -16.07 6.20
C GLN A 219 -1.40 -16.23 6.73
N VAL A 220 -1.56 -16.94 7.84
CA VAL A 220 -2.85 -17.20 8.46
C VAL A 220 -3.07 -16.27 9.65
N HIS A 221 -4.20 -15.57 9.65
CA HIS A 221 -4.64 -14.69 10.72
C HIS A 221 -5.82 -15.31 11.46
N HIS A 222 -5.72 -15.38 12.79
CA HIS A 222 -6.78 -15.94 13.62
C HIS A 222 -6.88 -15.23 14.98
N PRO A 223 -8.10 -14.95 15.51
CA PRO A 223 -8.26 -14.20 16.76
C PRO A 223 -7.77 -14.95 18.03
N ALA A 224 -7.59 -16.26 17.95
CA ALA A 224 -6.99 -17.04 19.05
C ALA A 224 -5.48 -16.77 19.18
N VAL A 225 -4.81 -16.28 18.13
CA VAL A 225 -3.37 -16.08 18.10
C VAL A 225 -3.06 -14.61 18.31
N ARG A 226 -2.61 -14.26 19.52
CA ARG A 226 -2.35 -12.88 19.95
C ARG A 226 -0.88 -12.53 20.05
N ASP A 227 -0.02 -13.54 20.13
CA ASP A 227 1.43 -13.37 20.22
C ASP A 227 2.05 -13.25 18.82
N LEU A 228 2.96 -12.27 18.66
CA LEU A 228 3.68 -12.03 17.39
C LEU A 228 4.51 -13.24 16.93
N GLN A 229 5.04 -14.04 17.87
CA GLN A 229 5.80 -15.24 17.53
C GLN A 229 4.87 -16.33 17.00
N ALA A 230 3.75 -16.58 17.68
CA ALA A 230 2.74 -17.53 17.24
C ALA A 230 2.11 -17.12 15.88
N MET A 231 1.98 -15.81 15.62
CA MET A 231 1.57 -15.31 14.28
C MET A 231 2.60 -15.64 13.20
N LYS A 232 3.88 -15.57 13.50
CA LYS A 232 4.95 -15.96 12.55
C LYS A 232 5.00 -17.46 12.31
N ASP A 233 4.60 -18.24 13.31
CA ASP A 233 4.54 -19.70 13.19
C ASP A 233 3.36 -20.15 12.32
N LEU A 234 2.31 -19.30 12.15
CA LEU A 234 1.17 -19.53 11.25
C LEU A 234 1.41 -18.99 9.85
N GLN A 235 2.56 -19.26 9.26
CA GLN A 235 2.87 -18.93 7.88
C GLN A 235 3.74 -19.97 7.23
N THR A 236 3.60 -20.08 5.92
CA THR A 236 4.44 -20.96 5.09
C THR A 236 4.79 -20.22 3.80
N GLN A 237 5.94 -20.57 3.21
CA GLN A 237 6.41 -19.88 2.00
C GLN A 237 6.95 -20.88 0.98
N ARG A 238 6.85 -20.48 -0.30
CA ARG A 238 7.45 -21.19 -1.43
C ARG A 238 8.13 -20.19 -2.35
N TYR A 239 9.33 -20.50 -2.81
CA TYR A 239 10.09 -19.62 -3.71
C TYR A 239 9.69 -19.84 -5.15
N LEU A 240 9.57 -18.74 -5.90
CA LEU A 240 9.35 -18.76 -7.35
C LEU A 240 10.64 -19.15 -8.07
N ASP A 241 10.52 -20.09 -9.01
CA ASP A 241 11.59 -20.47 -9.96
C ASP A 241 11.14 -20.05 -11.38
N VAL A 242 11.58 -18.86 -11.81
CA VAL A 242 11.15 -18.29 -13.07
C VAL A 242 12.25 -18.43 -14.12
N GLN A 243 11.93 -19.11 -15.22
CA GLN A 243 12.80 -19.23 -16.37
C GLN A 243 12.52 -18.14 -17.39
N TYR A 244 13.59 -17.53 -17.93
CA TYR A 244 13.48 -16.45 -18.91
C TYR A 244 14.61 -16.46 -19.93
N LYS A 245 14.30 -15.92 -21.13
CA LYS A 245 15.29 -15.77 -22.18
C LYS A 245 16.40 -14.79 -21.80
N PRO A 246 17.61 -14.95 -22.32
CA PRO A 246 18.73 -14.05 -22.03
C PRO A 246 18.43 -12.59 -22.35
N GLN A 247 18.92 -11.67 -21.52
CA GLN A 247 19.19 -10.28 -21.87
C GLN A 247 20.67 -10.13 -22.07
N VAL A 248 21.09 -9.48 -23.17
CA VAL A 248 22.48 -9.36 -23.57
C VAL A 248 22.86 -7.88 -23.62
N GLN A 249 24.05 -7.58 -23.14
CA GLN A 249 24.66 -6.26 -23.26
C GLN A 249 26.14 -6.41 -23.59
N VAL A 250 26.56 -5.74 -24.66
CA VAL A 250 27.97 -5.61 -25.06
C VAL A 250 28.53 -4.29 -24.55
N THR A 251 29.65 -4.36 -23.86
CA THR A 251 30.34 -3.18 -23.35
C THR A 251 31.79 -3.16 -23.82
N VAL A 252 32.35 -1.95 -24.01
CA VAL A 252 33.74 -1.77 -24.32
C VAL A 252 34.52 -1.65 -23.02
N SER A 253 35.43 -2.59 -22.77
CA SER A 253 36.37 -2.53 -21.64
C SER A 253 37.55 -1.61 -21.97
N TYR A 254 38.08 -1.72 -23.18
CA TYR A 254 39.21 -0.91 -23.66
C TYR A 254 39.15 -0.78 -25.20
N PRO A 255 39.51 0.40 -25.78
CA PRO A 255 39.84 1.67 -25.15
C PRO A 255 38.60 2.47 -24.75
N GLN A 256 38.76 3.39 -23.79
CA GLN A 256 37.68 4.33 -23.43
C GLN A 256 37.71 5.54 -24.37
N GLY A 257 37.40 5.33 -25.64
CA GLY A 257 37.38 6.38 -26.64
C GLY A 257 37.37 5.82 -28.08
N PRO A 258 37.53 6.67 -29.10
CA PRO A 258 37.55 6.22 -30.49
C PRO A 258 38.74 5.30 -30.75
N THR A 259 38.49 4.16 -31.35
CA THR A 259 39.45 3.14 -31.72
C THR A 259 40.29 3.58 -32.93
N ARG A 260 41.62 3.43 -32.89
CA ARG A 260 42.53 3.80 -33.96
C ARG A 260 43.34 2.61 -34.47
N GLU A 261 43.92 2.75 -35.65
CA GLU A 261 44.85 1.73 -36.18
C GLU A 261 46.00 1.50 -35.20
N GLY A 262 46.25 0.20 -34.90
CA GLY A 262 47.28 -0.22 -33.95
C GLY A 262 46.76 -0.40 -32.51
N ASP A 263 45.58 0.08 -32.18
CA ASP A 263 44.99 -0.11 -30.84
C ASP A 263 44.57 -1.56 -30.61
N THR A 264 44.32 -1.89 -29.34
CA THR A 264 43.64 -3.13 -28.95
C THR A 264 42.23 -2.79 -28.52
N LEU A 265 41.25 -3.54 -28.99
CA LEU A 265 39.83 -3.46 -28.55
C LEU A 265 39.51 -4.69 -27.71
N GLU A 266 38.91 -4.44 -26.55
CA GLU A 266 38.35 -5.47 -25.70
C GLU A 266 36.86 -5.20 -25.48
N LEU A 267 36.03 -6.16 -25.93
CA LEU A 267 34.57 -6.18 -25.72
C LEU A 267 34.22 -7.21 -24.69
N ILE A 268 33.31 -6.86 -23.79
CA ILE A 268 32.73 -7.77 -22.79
C ILE A 268 31.26 -7.96 -23.10
N CYS A 269 30.84 -9.23 -23.15
CA CYS A 269 29.44 -9.60 -23.30
C CYS A 269 28.88 -10.05 -21.95
N ILE A 270 27.93 -9.32 -21.44
CA ILE A 270 27.21 -9.66 -20.22
C ILE A 270 25.84 -10.18 -20.62
N ALA A 271 25.50 -11.40 -20.16
CA ALA A 271 24.18 -11.96 -20.39
C ALA A 271 23.57 -12.50 -19.12
N ASN A 272 22.31 -12.15 -18.88
CA ASN A 272 21.52 -12.63 -17.76
C ASN A 272 20.29 -13.37 -18.29
N GLY A 273 20.16 -14.65 -17.91
CA GLY A 273 19.06 -15.52 -18.33
C GLY A 273 19.00 -16.77 -17.45
N LYS A 274 17.83 -17.36 -17.34
CA LYS A 274 17.61 -18.58 -16.58
C LYS A 274 16.85 -19.60 -17.44
N PRO A 275 17.43 -20.78 -17.70
CA PRO A 275 18.75 -21.26 -17.30
C PRO A 275 19.91 -20.41 -17.80
N GLN A 276 21.10 -20.57 -17.18
CA GLN A 276 22.32 -19.85 -17.54
C GLN A 276 22.57 -19.91 -19.06
N PRO A 277 22.70 -18.78 -19.77
CA PRO A 277 22.86 -18.77 -21.20
C PRO A 277 24.26 -19.18 -21.66
N THR A 278 24.32 -19.75 -22.86
CA THR A 278 25.58 -19.95 -23.59
C THR A 278 25.83 -18.75 -24.49
N LEU A 279 27.06 -18.22 -24.45
CA LEU A 279 27.47 -17.05 -25.22
C LEU A 279 28.26 -17.46 -26.47
N ARG A 280 28.10 -16.70 -27.56
CA ARG A 280 28.87 -16.87 -28.78
C ARG A 280 29.09 -15.53 -29.46
N TRP A 281 30.37 -15.24 -29.77
CA TRP A 281 30.74 -14.08 -30.58
C TRP A 281 30.68 -14.41 -32.08
N LEU A 282 30.19 -13.46 -32.86
CA LEU A 282 30.04 -13.53 -34.32
C LEU A 282 30.41 -12.16 -34.91
N ARG A 283 30.94 -12.15 -36.12
CA ARG A 283 31.02 -10.97 -36.98
C ARG A 283 29.99 -11.13 -38.08
N LEU A 284 29.18 -10.11 -38.31
CA LEU A 284 28.01 -10.26 -39.21
C LEU A 284 28.38 -10.12 -40.68
N ASP A 285 29.32 -9.22 -41.01
CA ASP A 285 29.64 -8.84 -42.36
C ASP A 285 30.67 -9.77 -43.05
N GLU A 286 31.55 -10.37 -42.22
CA GLU A 286 32.66 -11.21 -42.68
C GLU A 286 32.97 -12.29 -41.60
N GLU A 287 33.99 -13.11 -41.89
CA GLU A 287 34.53 -14.06 -40.91
C GLU A 287 35.28 -13.32 -39.77
N MET A 288 35.26 -13.94 -38.57
CA MET A 288 36.01 -13.42 -37.44
C MET A 288 37.49 -13.36 -37.78
N PRO A 289 38.21 -12.25 -37.49
CA PRO A 289 39.66 -12.16 -37.73
C PRO A 289 40.42 -13.29 -37.05
N GLU A 290 41.38 -13.92 -37.75
CA GLU A 290 42.16 -15.05 -37.18
C GLU A 290 42.94 -14.68 -35.92
N ARG A 291 43.29 -13.39 -35.74
CA ARG A 291 43.95 -12.88 -34.55
C ARG A 291 42.98 -12.54 -33.38
N ALA A 292 41.69 -12.71 -33.57
CA ALA A 292 40.74 -12.47 -32.52
C ALA A 292 40.87 -13.50 -31.39
N ILE A 293 41.07 -13.02 -30.17
CA ILE A 293 41.11 -13.86 -28.98
C ILE A 293 39.69 -13.86 -28.38
N ILE A 294 39.04 -15.03 -28.45
CA ILE A 294 37.67 -15.22 -27.99
C ILE A 294 37.68 -16.08 -26.76
N SER A 295 37.16 -15.53 -25.65
CA SER A 295 36.76 -16.29 -24.48
C SER A 295 35.23 -16.33 -24.39
N VAL A 296 34.68 -16.96 -23.36
CA VAL A 296 33.20 -17.04 -23.22
C VAL A 296 32.55 -15.67 -23.23
N GLU A 297 33.07 -14.75 -22.45
CA GLU A 297 32.49 -13.42 -22.28
C GLU A 297 33.24 -12.34 -23.06
N ASN A 298 34.53 -12.52 -23.35
CA ASN A 298 35.36 -11.47 -23.92
C ASN A 298 35.76 -11.74 -25.38
N LEU A 299 35.79 -10.67 -26.16
CA LEU A 299 36.37 -10.62 -27.50
C LEU A 299 37.49 -9.57 -27.49
N VAL A 300 38.73 -10.01 -27.76
CA VAL A 300 39.87 -9.12 -27.87
C VAL A 300 40.38 -9.11 -29.29
N LEU A 301 40.56 -7.90 -29.87
CA LEU A 301 41.11 -7.66 -31.17
C LEU A 301 42.37 -6.82 -30.98
N GLU A 302 43.55 -7.42 -31.21
CA GLU A 302 44.84 -6.74 -31.12
C GLU A 302 45.26 -6.10 -32.45
N SER A 303 45.98 -5.01 -32.37
CA SER A 303 46.54 -4.29 -33.53
C SER A 303 45.52 -4.01 -34.62
N LEU A 304 44.46 -3.29 -34.22
CA LEU A 304 43.32 -2.95 -35.08
C LEU A 304 43.79 -2.31 -36.41
N ASN A 305 43.07 -2.66 -37.48
CA ASN A 305 43.20 -2.00 -38.77
C ASN A 305 41.81 -1.79 -39.40
N LYS A 306 41.74 -1.09 -40.52
CA LYS A 306 40.44 -0.77 -41.19
C LYS A 306 39.68 -2.01 -41.67
N SER A 307 40.38 -3.15 -41.92
CA SER A 307 39.69 -4.38 -42.30
C SER A 307 38.92 -5.01 -41.15
N ASP A 308 39.15 -4.55 -39.91
CA ASP A 308 38.38 -4.99 -38.74
C ASP A 308 37.04 -4.27 -38.56
N ASN A 309 36.82 -3.17 -39.33
CA ASN A 309 35.56 -2.47 -39.31
C ASN A 309 34.42 -3.44 -39.62
N GLY A 310 33.34 -3.33 -38.84
CA GLY A 310 32.18 -4.21 -38.98
C GLY A 310 31.38 -4.35 -37.71
N THR A 311 30.32 -5.15 -37.79
CA THR A 311 29.43 -5.39 -36.66
C THR A 311 29.79 -6.69 -35.95
N TYR A 312 30.16 -6.56 -34.68
CA TYR A 312 30.45 -7.68 -33.80
C TYR A 312 29.25 -7.95 -32.91
N ARG A 313 28.70 -9.16 -33.00
CA ARG A 313 27.51 -9.59 -32.27
C ARG A 313 27.86 -10.57 -31.18
N CYS A 314 27.43 -10.29 -29.96
CA CYS A 314 27.32 -11.30 -28.93
C CYS A 314 25.91 -11.89 -28.95
N ARG A 315 25.79 -13.19 -29.18
CA ARG A 315 24.55 -13.95 -29.11
C ARG A 315 24.57 -14.81 -27.88
N ALA A 316 23.52 -14.68 -27.07
CA ALA A 316 23.26 -15.55 -25.92
C ALA A 316 22.01 -16.37 -26.16
N TYR A 317 22.02 -17.63 -25.77
CA TYR A 317 20.88 -18.55 -25.91
C TYR A 317 20.78 -19.52 -24.74
N ASN A 318 19.56 -19.84 -24.36
CA ASN A 318 19.19 -20.89 -23.43
C ASN A 318 17.97 -21.65 -23.96
N GLU A 319 17.42 -22.58 -23.19
CA GLU A 319 16.25 -23.39 -23.57
C GLU A 319 14.96 -22.55 -23.79
N ILE A 320 14.89 -21.34 -23.19
CA ILE A 320 13.74 -20.46 -23.30
C ILE A 320 13.78 -19.60 -24.54
N GLY A 321 14.98 -19.27 -25.03
CA GLY A 321 15.14 -18.47 -26.23
C GLY A 321 16.53 -17.89 -26.40
N GLU A 322 16.63 -16.95 -27.35
CA GLU A 322 17.89 -16.28 -27.66
C GLU A 322 17.72 -14.76 -27.71
N SER A 323 18.84 -14.08 -27.47
CA SER A 323 18.95 -12.64 -27.64
C SER A 323 20.39 -12.29 -28.06
N TYR A 324 20.58 -11.10 -28.59
CA TYR A 324 21.87 -10.61 -29.00
C TYR A 324 21.99 -9.11 -28.76
N ASP A 325 23.24 -8.64 -28.74
CA ASP A 325 23.59 -7.23 -28.77
C ASP A 325 24.79 -7.01 -29.69
N ASP A 326 24.78 -5.88 -30.38
CA ASP A 326 25.68 -5.56 -31.48
C ASP A 326 26.58 -4.40 -31.12
N TYR A 327 27.87 -4.55 -31.42
CA TYR A 327 28.86 -3.48 -31.34
C TYR A 327 29.38 -3.15 -32.76
N LEU A 328 29.20 -1.92 -33.21
CA LEU A 328 29.73 -1.44 -34.49
C LEU A 328 31.16 -0.88 -34.27
N LEU A 329 32.17 -1.60 -34.73
CA LEU A 329 33.56 -1.15 -34.73
C LEU A 329 33.84 -0.25 -35.91
N HIS A 330 34.39 0.93 -35.60
CA HIS A 330 34.94 1.87 -36.59
C HIS A 330 36.35 2.28 -36.19
N VAL A 331 37.37 1.88 -36.99
CA VAL A 331 38.78 2.15 -36.76
C VAL A 331 39.18 3.38 -37.53
N TYR A 332 39.66 4.40 -36.81
CA TYR A 332 40.16 5.68 -37.35
C TYR A 332 41.65 5.62 -37.68
N ASP A 333 42.08 6.42 -38.66
CA ASP A 333 43.50 6.55 -39.00
C ASP A 333 44.35 7.02 -37.81
N SER A 334 45.50 6.41 -37.60
CA SER A 334 46.46 6.82 -36.56
C SER A 334 47.00 8.24 -36.75
N ARG A 335 46.90 8.78 -37.99
CA ARG A 335 47.34 10.12 -38.36
C ARG A 335 46.29 11.22 -38.22
N ALA A 336 45.04 10.89 -37.96
CA ALA A 336 43.94 11.86 -37.83
C ALA A 336 43.98 12.68 -36.51
N GLY A 337 45.13 12.74 -35.84
CA GLY A 337 45.27 13.43 -34.56
C GLY A 337 45.72 14.88 -34.59
N THR A 338 45.75 15.55 -35.80
CA THR A 338 46.23 16.95 -35.86
C THR A 338 45.39 17.86 -36.76
N GLU A 339 44.31 17.38 -37.37
CA GLU A 339 43.40 18.30 -38.05
C GLU A 339 41.99 18.18 -37.45
N VAL A 340 41.71 19.00 -36.49
CA VAL A 340 40.36 19.36 -36.09
C VAL A 340 39.79 20.20 -37.24
N PRO A 341 38.87 19.71 -38.08
CA PRO A 341 38.16 20.57 -39.02
C PRO A 341 37.26 21.47 -38.20
N GLY A 342 37.71 22.68 -37.97
CA GLY A 342 36.90 23.69 -37.32
C GLY A 342 37.25 24.01 -35.87
N SER A 343 38.54 24.09 -35.50
CA SER A 343 38.87 25.00 -34.42
C SER A 343 38.54 26.40 -34.93
N VAL A 344 37.37 26.85 -34.62
CA VAL A 344 37.00 28.25 -34.82
C VAL A 344 38.02 29.05 -34.04
N ASP A 345 38.90 29.76 -34.81
CA ASP A 345 40.01 30.51 -34.23
C ASP A 345 39.42 31.60 -33.33
N HIS A 346 39.38 31.33 -32.03
CA HIS A 346 38.78 32.24 -31.03
C HIS A 346 39.41 33.63 -31.11
N ALA A 347 40.66 33.74 -31.67
CA ALA A 347 41.31 34.99 -31.96
C ALA A 347 40.64 35.76 -33.09
N VAL A 348 40.14 35.06 -34.13
CA VAL A 348 39.42 35.69 -35.26
C VAL A 348 38.01 36.13 -34.78
N ILE A 349 37.31 35.32 -34.01
CA ILE A 349 36.01 35.71 -33.43
C ILE A 349 36.21 36.90 -32.49
N GLY A 350 37.20 36.87 -31.61
CA GLY A 350 37.52 37.96 -30.71
C GLY A 350 37.83 39.25 -31.46
N GLY A 351 38.60 39.13 -32.55
CA GLY A 351 38.92 40.26 -33.43
C GLY A 351 37.70 40.88 -34.10
N VAL A 352 36.82 40.06 -34.68
CA VAL A 352 35.58 40.51 -35.34
C VAL A 352 34.63 41.16 -34.32
N VAL A 353 34.44 40.55 -33.16
CA VAL A 353 33.58 41.10 -32.07
C VAL A 353 34.13 42.43 -31.60
N ALA A 354 35.47 42.57 -31.41
CA ALA A 354 36.05 43.84 -30.97
C ALA A 354 35.88 44.96 -32.00
N VAL A 355 36.01 44.68 -33.32
CA VAL A 355 35.78 45.66 -34.39
C VAL A 355 34.31 46.08 -34.45
N VAL A 356 33.34 45.13 -34.31
CA VAL A 356 31.93 45.43 -34.32
C VAL A 356 31.51 46.30 -33.11
N VAL A 357 32.01 45.94 -31.91
CA VAL A 357 31.75 46.75 -30.69
C VAL A 357 32.34 48.15 -30.82
N PHE A 358 33.56 48.27 -31.35
CA PHE A 358 34.17 49.58 -31.58
C PHE A 358 33.40 50.40 -32.59
N ALA A 359 32.92 49.81 -33.69
CA ALA A 359 32.08 50.52 -34.67
C ALA A 359 30.78 51.00 -34.10
N ILE A 360 30.13 50.19 -33.26
CA ILE A 360 28.88 50.58 -32.57
C ILE A 360 29.12 51.75 -31.59
N LEU A 361 30.23 51.71 -30.85
CA LEU A 361 30.59 52.78 -29.93
C LEU A 361 30.85 54.13 -30.69
N CYS A 362 31.57 54.03 -31.80
CA CYS A 362 31.77 55.21 -32.65
C CYS A 362 30.46 55.79 -33.19
N LEU A 363 29.53 54.91 -33.61
CA LEU A 363 28.20 55.30 -34.11
C LEU A 363 27.37 55.96 -33.04
N LEU A 364 27.39 55.44 -31.80
CA LEU A 364 26.73 56.04 -30.64
C LEU A 364 27.32 57.42 -30.28
N ILE A 365 28.62 57.60 -30.37
CA ILE A 365 29.26 58.87 -30.14
C ILE A 365 28.84 59.90 -31.20
N VAL A 366 28.83 59.49 -32.48
CA VAL A 366 28.38 60.39 -33.59
C VAL A 366 26.91 60.74 -33.44
N LEU A 367 26.04 59.78 -33.14
CA LEU A 367 24.62 60.00 -32.86
C LEU A 367 24.43 60.91 -31.63
N GLY A 368 25.19 60.68 -30.58
CA GLY A 368 25.12 61.53 -29.36
C GLY A 368 25.52 62.97 -29.66
N ARG A 369 26.59 63.17 -30.46
CA ARG A 369 26.98 64.51 -30.92
C ARG A 369 25.99 65.13 -31.90
N TYR A 370 25.35 64.34 -32.75
CA TYR A 370 24.29 64.78 -33.66
C TYR A 370 23.07 65.25 -32.88
N PHE A 371 22.56 64.49 -31.90
CA PHE A 371 21.44 64.87 -31.05
C PHE A 371 21.78 66.04 -30.09
N ALA A 372 23.04 66.12 -29.61
CA ALA A 372 23.45 67.28 -28.81
C ALA A 372 23.48 68.59 -29.60
N ARG A 373 23.66 68.51 -30.96
CA ARG A 373 23.74 69.66 -31.84
C ARG A 373 22.35 70.13 -32.35
N HIS A 374 21.32 69.27 -32.18
CA HIS A 374 19.94 69.56 -32.57
C HIS A 374 19.00 69.66 -31.36
N LYS A 375 19.45 70.20 -30.21
CA LYS A 375 18.51 70.67 -29.16
C LYS A 375 17.89 71.97 -29.60
N GLY A 376 16.86 71.88 -30.43
CA GLY A 376 15.90 72.94 -30.68
C GLY A 376 14.81 72.91 -29.60
N THR A 377 14.66 74.04 -28.98
CA THR A 377 13.63 74.51 -28.04
C THR A 377 12.22 73.98 -28.35
N TYR A 378 11.62 73.36 -27.35
CA TYR A 378 10.16 73.30 -27.28
C TYR A 378 9.69 73.78 -25.89
N PHE A 379 8.76 74.76 -25.96
CA PHE A 379 8.11 75.38 -24.84
C PHE A 379 7.25 74.49 -24.03
N THR A 380 7.34 74.61 -22.71
CA THR A 380 6.40 74.07 -21.72
C THR A 380 5.10 74.81 -21.73
N HIS A 381 4.00 74.08 -21.71
CA HIS A 381 2.72 74.55 -21.19
C HIS A 381 2.34 73.65 -20.00
N GLU A 382 2.34 74.29 -18.80
CA GLU A 382 1.71 73.77 -17.62
C GLU A 382 0.20 73.72 -17.77
N ALA A 383 -0.40 72.63 -17.34
CA ALA A 383 -1.77 72.68 -16.82
C ALA A 383 -1.82 71.82 -15.56
N LYS A 384 -2.12 72.51 -14.48
CA LYS A 384 -2.43 72.01 -13.14
C LYS A 384 -3.70 71.15 -13.11
N GLY A 385 -3.75 70.27 -12.15
CA GLY A 385 -4.96 69.68 -11.57
C GLY A 385 -4.71 68.30 -11.10
N ALA A 386 -4.38 68.19 -9.86
CA ALA A 386 -5.12 67.90 -8.65
C ALA A 386 -5.50 66.46 -8.46
N ASP A 387 -4.88 65.87 -7.41
CA ASP A 387 -5.41 65.00 -6.37
C ASP A 387 -6.30 63.81 -6.80
N ASP A 388 -5.95 62.62 -6.49
CA ASP A 388 -6.31 61.92 -5.28
C ASP A 388 -5.83 60.46 -5.34
N ALA A 389 -5.52 59.95 -4.15
CA ALA A 389 -5.15 58.62 -3.81
C ALA A 389 -6.27 57.59 -4.04
N ALA A 390 -5.93 56.38 -4.14
CA ALA A 390 -6.39 55.24 -3.36
C ALA A 390 -6.28 53.91 -4.11
N ASP A 391 -5.59 53.06 -3.45
CA ASP A 391 -5.90 51.67 -3.13
C ASP A 391 -6.20 50.67 -4.22
N ALA A 392 -5.34 49.72 -4.09
CA ALA A 392 -5.55 48.25 -3.95
C ALA A 392 -6.80 47.62 -4.56
N ASP A 393 -6.51 46.45 -5.03
CA ASP A 393 -7.37 45.28 -5.12
C ASP A 393 -8.38 45.14 -6.27
N THR A 394 -8.24 43.95 -6.78
CA THR A 394 -9.30 43.10 -7.30
C THR A 394 -9.55 43.11 -8.80
N ALA A 395 -9.29 41.94 -9.34
CA ALA A 395 -10.11 41.08 -10.16
C ALA A 395 -9.26 40.43 -11.24
N ILE A 396 -8.98 39.18 -11.14
CA ILE A 396 -9.75 37.97 -11.39
C ILE A 396 -10.78 38.08 -12.52
N ILE A 397 -10.62 37.16 -13.44
CA ILE A 397 -11.59 36.45 -14.27
C ILE A 397 -11.51 36.72 -15.79
N ASN A 398 -11.22 35.53 -16.40
CA ASN A 398 -11.65 34.99 -17.71
C ASN A 398 -11.00 35.59 -18.97
N ALA A 399 -10.67 34.77 -19.91
CA ALA A 399 -11.13 33.45 -20.37
C ALA A 399 -10.18 32.86 -21.38
N GLU A 400 -10.14 31.52 -21.35
CA GLU A 400 -10.10 30.57 -22.47
C GLU A 400 -9.13 30.75 -23.65
N GLY A 401 -8.39 29.66 -23.85
CA GLY A 401 -8.19 29.06 -25.15
C GLY A 401 -6.76 28.88 -25.60
N GLY A 402 -6.30 27.63 -25.67
CA GLY A 402 -5.27 27.23 -26.62
C GLY A 402 -4.08 26.46 -26.10
N GLN A 403 -4.15 25.15 -26.29
CA GLN A 403 -3.11 24.13 -26.24
C GLN A 403 -1.74 24.59 -26.77
N ASN A 404 -0.64 24.19 -26.13
CA ASN A 404 0.25 23.11 -26.57
C ASN A 404 1.49 22.95 -25.69
N ASN A 405 1.74 21.70 -25.34
CA ASN A 405 2.97 20.98 -25.06
C ASN A 405 4.32 21.75 -25.02
N SER A 406 5.02 21.59 -23.92
CA SER A 406 6.38 20.99 -23.93
C SER A 406 6.83 20.66 -22.51
N ASP A 407 7.35 19.44 -22.35
CA ASP A 407 7.98 18.84 -21.19
C ASP A 407 9.11 19.69 -20.60
N GLU A 408 9.14 19.79 -19.28
CA GLU A 408 10.37 20.09 -18.56
C GLU A 408 10.44 19.28 -17.25
N LYS A 409 11.31 18.27 -17.28
CA LYS A 409 11.76 17.49 -16.13
C LYS A 409 12.45 18.39 -15.11
N LYS A 410 12.00 18.35 -13.87
CA LYS A 410 12.81 18.76 -12.70
C LYS A 410 13.24 17.52 -11.94
N GLU A 411 14.55 17.29 -11.93
CA GLU A 411 15.24 16.39 -11.01
C GLU A 411 15.31 17.03 -9.63
N TYR A 412 15.01 16.27 -8.60
CA TYR A 412 15.42 16.56 -7.22
C TYR A 412 16.35 15.47 -6.74
N PHE A 413 17.57 15.89 -6.42
CA PHE A 413 18.50 15.18 -5.55
C PHE A 413 17.99 15.22 -4.09
N ILE A 414 17.91 14.10 -3.45
CA ILE A 414 18.53 13.75 -2.16
C ILE A 414 18.69 12.25 -2.14
#